data_8c0abe3916414315b6d2bbae8d27b5bd
#
_entry.id   8c0abe3916414315b6d2bbae8d27b5bd
#
_cell.length_a   1.000
_cell.length_b   1.000
_cell.length_c   1.000
_cell.angle_alpha   90.00
_cell.angle_beta   90.00
_cell.angle_gamma   90.00
#
_symmetry.space_group_name_H-M   'P 1'
#
loop_
_entity.id
_entity.type
_entity.pdbx_description
1 polymer ?
#
loop_
_entity_poly.entity_id
_entity_poly.type
_entity_poly.pdbx_seq_one_letter_code
_entity_poly.pdbx_strand_id
1 'polypeptide(L)'
;MKLCYQAATPDVAIADSVTAYQGTLDQSFGGLSRLGYDGVELMTLNPGALDWKEVKQTADKYGLNVVLVCTGEIFGQLGLSYTSPVEDNRREAIRRSKEIIDFASYLGANINIGRVRGQYCGQLSREETE
;
A
#
# COMPACT_ATOMS: atom_id res chain seq x y z
N MET A 1 7.06 -21.12 -10.81
CA MET A 1 7.28 -19.72 -10.42
C MET A 1 5.93 -19.07 -10.21
N LYS A 2 5.77 -18.30 -9.13
CA LYS A 2 4.54 -17.56 -8.86
C LYS A 2 4.72 -16.09 -9.25
N LEU A 3 3.74 -15.52 -9.92
CA LEU A 3 3.76 -14.14 -10.39
C LEU A 3 2.73 -13.32 -9.61
N CYS A 4 3.13 -12.14 -9.18
CA CYS A 4 2.28 -11.17 -8.50
C CYS A 4 2.30 -9.84 -9.26
N TYR A 5 1.22 -9.08 -9.14
CA TYR A 5 1.14 -7.73 -9.68
C TYR A 5 0.47 -6.79 -8.69
N GLN A 6 0.73 -5.50 -8.83
CA GLN A 6 0.16 -4.49 -7.94
C GLN A 6 -1.28 -4.15 -8.32
N ALA A 7 -2.13 -4.05 -7.31
CA ALA A 7 -3.48 -3.50 -7.41
C ALA A 7 -3.70 -2.41 -6.36
N ALA A 8 -4.27 -1.31 -6.79
CA ALA A 8 -4.69 -0.24 -5.90
C ALA A 8 -6.02 -0.62 -5.24
N THR A 9 -6.09 -0.44 -3.92
CA THR A 9 -7.35 -0.57 -3.19
C THR A 9 -8.23 0.67 -3.44
N PRO A 10 -9.57 0.58 -3.23
CA PRO A 10 -10.49 1.67 -3.58
C PRO A 10 -10.26 3.01 -2.85
N ASP A 11 -9.49 3.01 -1.77
CA ASP A 11 -9.12 4.21 -1.01
C ASP A 11 -7.96 5.01 -1.65
N VAL A 12 -7.29 4.43 -2.64
CA VAL A 12 -6.24 5.11 -3.41
C VAL A 12 -6.88 5.91 -4.55
N ALA A 13 -6.55 7.19 -4.65
CA ALA A 13 -7.06 8.01 -5.74
C ALA A 13 -6.55 7.52 -7.09
N ILE A 14 -7.47 7.39 -8.05
CA ILE A 14 -7.13 7.01 -9.42
C ILE A 14 -6.33 8.13 -10.08
N ALA A 15 -5.15 7.80 -10.58
CA ALA A 15 -4.27 8.73 -11.27
C ALA A 15 -3.34 8.00 -12.24
N ASP A 16 -2.92 8.70 -13.30
CA ASP A 16 -1.99 8.15 -14.29
C ASP A 16 -0.62 7.80 -13.71
N SER A 17 -0.24 8.47 -12.61
CA SER A 17 1.00 8.19 -11.88
C SER A 17 0.97 6.91 -11.05
N VAL A 18 -0.19 6.32 -10.81
CA VAL A 18 -0.35 5.07 -10.09
C VAL A 18 -0.15 3.90 -11.04
N THR A 19 0.91 3.15 -10.86
CA THR A 19 1.31 2.04 -11.74
C THR A 19 0.57 0.73 -11.47
N ALA A 20 -0.19 0.65 -10.37
CA ALA A 20 -0.99 -0.51 -10.01
C ALA A 20 -2.25 -0.64 -10.89
N TYR A 21 -2.81 -1.85 -10.96
CA TYR A 21 -4.12 -2.06 -11.55
C TYR A 21 -5.17 -1.29 -10.72
N GLN A 22 -5.92 -0.41 -11.35
CA GLN A 22 -6.89 0.47 -10.71
C GLN A 22 -8.32 0.06 -11.10
N GLY A 23 -9.27 0.29 -10.19
CA GLY A 23 -10.68 -0.03 -10.40
C GLY A 23 -11.30 -0.61 -9.12
N THR A 24 -12.47 -1.24 -9.24
CA THR A 24 -13.06 -1.99 -8.13
C THR A 24 -12.23 -3.22 -7.81
N LEU A 25 -12.39 -3.79 -6.61
CA LEU A 25 -11.72 -5.04 -6.23
C LEU A 25 -12.04 -6.18 -7.22
N ASP A 26 -13.30 -6.32 -7.63
CA ASP A 26 -13.69 -7.34 -8.61
C ASP A 26 -13.03 -7.11 -9.99
N GLN A 27 -12.90 -5.86 -10.42
CA GLN A 27 -12.26 -5.54 -11.70
C GLN A 27 -10.76 -5.85 -11.65
N SER A 28 -10.06 -5.39 -10.63
CA SER A 28 -8.61 -5.55 -10.51
C SER A 28 -8.23 -7.00 -10.23
N PHE A 29 -8.84 -7.64 -9.22
CA PHE A 29 -8.52 -9.01 -8.85
C PHE A 29 -8.98 -10.01 -9.92
N GLY A 30 -10.18 -9.82 -10.46
CA GLY A 30 -10.67 -10.62 -11.59
C GLY A 30 -9.80 -10.47 -12.82
N GLY A 31 -9.34 -9.25 -13.13
CA GLY A 31 -8.41 -8.98 -14.22
C GLY A 31 -7.08 -9.69 -14.05
N LEU A 32 -6.47 -9.59 -12.88
CA LEU A 32 -5.21 -10.25 -12.57
C LEU A 32 -5.33 -11.78 -12.62
N SER A 33 -6.41 -12.34 -12.09
CA SER A 33 -6.68 -13.77 -12.16
C SER A 33 -6.80 -14.26 -13.61
N ARG A 34 -7.53 -13.54 -14.45
CA ARG A 34 -7.65 -13.88 -15.89
C ARG A 34 -6.32 -13.79 -16.64
N LEU A 35 -5.42 -12.91 -16.22
CA LEU A 35 -4.08 -12.78 -16.80
C LEU A 35 -3.11 -13.85 -16.29
N GLY A 36 -3.53 -14.71 -15.37
CA GLY A 36 -2.73 -15.82 -14.86
C GLY A 36 -1.79 -15.46 -13.71
N TYR A 37 -2.01 -14.35 -13.03
CA TYR A 37 -1.26 -14.03 -11.81
C TYR A 37 -1.70 -14.89 -10.63
N ASP A 38 -0.74 -15.25 -9.79
CA ASP A 38 -0.96 -16.09 -8.59
C ASP A 38 -1.24 -15.26 -7.34
N GLY A 39 -0.83 -14.00 -7.34
CA GLY A 39 -0.96 -13.14 -6.19
C GLY A 39 -1.03 -11.66 -6.53
N VAL A 40 -1.31 -10.89 -5.50
CA VAL A 40 -1.47 -9.45 -5.59
C VAL A 40 -0.66 -8.74 -4.49
N GLU A 41 -0.01 -7.65 -4.85
CA GLU A 41 0.52 -6.66 -3.93
C GLU A 41 -0.50 -5.52 -3.83
N LEU A 42 -0.95 -5.19 -2.63
CA LEU A 42 -1.92 -4.12 -2.44
C LEU A 42 -1.22 -2.78 -2.24
N MET A 43 -1.60 -1.82 -3.05
CA MET A 43 -1.27 -0.41 -2.85
C MET A 43 -2.45 0.23 -2.12
N THR A 44 -2.27 0.65 -0.88
CA THR A 44 -3.32 1.21 -0.02
C THR A 44 -2.85 2.51 0.64
N LEU A 45 -3.79 3.37 0.99
CA LEU A 45 -3.54 4.66 1.63
C LEU A 45 -4.15 4.73 3.03
N ASN A 46 -5.40 4.28 3.16
CA ASN A 46 -6.20 4.37 4.37
C ASN A 46 -6.99 3.07 4.60
N PRO A 47 -6.37 2.03 5.14
CA PRO A 47 -7.04 0.75 5.38
C PRO A 47 -8.32 0.85 6.22
N GLY A 48 -8.41 1.87 7.10
CA GLY A 48 -9.61 2.10 7.92
C GLY A 48 -10.87 2.45 7.11
N ALA A 49 -10.71 2.86 5.85
CA ALA A 49 -11.82 3.13 4.93
C ALA A 49 -12.26 1.90 4.14
N LEU A 50 -11.56 0.75 4.29
CA LEU A 50 -11.83 -0.48 3.56
C LEU A 50 -12.62 -1.49 4.40
N ASP A 51 -13.46 -2.26 3.75
CA ASP A 51 -13.97 -3.52 4.33
C ASP A 51 -12.92 -4.62 4.14
N TRP A 52 -12.19 -4.90 5.19
CA TRP A 52 -11.10 -5.90 5.17
C TRP A 52 -11.60 -7.30 4.81
N LYS A 53 -12.82 -7.62 5.25
CA LYS A 53 -13.44 -8.90 4.94
C LYS A 53 -13.74 -9.01 3.45
N GLU A 54 -14.26 -7.94 2.85
CA GLU A 54 -14.52 -7.88 1.41
C GLU A 54 -13.22 -8.05 0.61
N VAL A 55 -12.14 -7.35 1.00
CA VAL A 55 -10.83 -7.50 0.33
C VAL A 55 -10.36 -8.95 0.37
N LYS A 56 -10.41 -9.59 1.55
CA LYS A 56 -9.99 -10.98 1.71
C LYS A 56 -10.86 -11.94 0.90
N GLN A 57 -12.17 -11.79 0.98
CA GLN A 57 -13.11 -12.65 0.26
C GLN A 57 -12.98 -12.50 -1.27
N THR A 58 -12.72 -11.29 -1.76
CA THR A 58 -12.51 -11.06 -3.20
C THR A 58 -11.20 -11.70 -3.67
N ALA A 59 -10.13 -11.61 -2.90
CA ALA A 59 -8.88 -12.32 -3.20
C ALA A 59 -9.11 -13.84 -3.25
N ASP A 60 -9.77 -14.39 -2.26
CA ASP A 60 -10.10 -15.83 -2.20
C ASP A 60 -10.99 -16.27 -3.37
N LYS A 61 -11.99 -15.47 -3.73
CA LYS A 61 -12.90 -15.71 -4.87
C LYS A 61 -12.13 -15.87 -6.19
N TYR A 62 -11.09 -15.09 -6.40
CA TYR A 62 -10.28 -15.12 -7.63
C TYR A 62 -9.00 -15.95 -7.50
N GLY A 63 -8.81 -16.65 -6.39
CA GLY A 63 -7.66 -17.52 -6.16
C GLY A 63 -6.33 -16.77 -6.06
N LEU A 64 -6.35 -15.49 -5.64
CA LEU A 64 -5.16 -14.67 -5.49
C LEU A 64 -4.68 -14.66 -4.04
N ASN A 65 -3.38 -14.85 -3.83
CA ASN A 65 -2.75 -14.60 -2.55
C ASN A 65 -2.41 -13.12 -2.41
N VAL A 66 -2.82 -12.49 -1.31
CA VAL A 66 -2.29 -11.17 -0.96
C VAL A 66 -0.92 -11.38 -0.33
N VAL A 67 0.14 -11.01 -1.05
CA VAL A 67 1.53 -11.29 -0.63
C VAL A 67 2.17 -10.12 0.09
N LEU A 68 1.76 -8.92 -0.24
CA LEU A 68 2.38 -7.69 0.24
C LEU A 68 1.36 -6.55 0.31
N VAL A 69 1.48 -5.70 1.33
CA VAL A 69 0.78 -4.41 1.40
C VAL A 69 1.82 -3.29 1.39
N CYS A 70 1.69 -2.37 0.44
CA CYS A 70 2.65 -1.30 0.21
C CYS A 70 2.34 -0.05 1.03
N THR A 71 3.37 0.62 1.53
CA THR A 71 3.28 1.88 2.29
C THR A 71 3.57 3.12 1.45
N GLY A 72 3.87 2.95 0.16
CA GLY A 72 4.36 4.02 -0.70
C GLY A 72 3.41 5.20 -0.89
N GLU A 73 2.10 4.96 -0.85
CA GLU A 73 1.08 6.00 -1.07
C GLU A 73 0.90 6.94 0.12
N ILE A 74 1.30 6.54 1.32
CA ILE A 74 1.41 7.46 2.47
C ILE A 74 2.31 8.65 2.11
N PHE A 75 3.42 8.38 1.42
CA PHE A 75 4.29 9.44 0.89
C PHE A 75 3.73 10.03 -0.40
N GLY A 76 3.33 9.20 -1.36
CA GLY A 76 2.95 9.62 -2.70
C GLY A 76 1.75 10.58 -2.72
N GLN A 77 0.72 10.29 -1.94
CA GLN A 77 -0.52 11.09 -1.93
C GLN A 77 -0.62 12.05 -0.74
N LEU A 78 -0.04 11.72 0.40
CA LEU A 78 -0.14 12.53 1.61
C LEU A 78 1.14 13.31 1.94
N GLY A 79 2.24 13.05 1.27
CA GLY A 79 3.52 13.69 1.56
C GLY A 79 4.10 13.35 2.94
N LEU A 80 3.64 12.26 3.56
CA LEU A 80 4.06 11.86 4.91
C LEU A 80 5.29 10.98 4.85
N SER A 81 6.25 11.20 5.74
CA SER A 81 7.44 10.37 5.83
C SER A 81 8.02 10.32 7.24
N TYR A 82 8.80 9.27 7.50
CA TYR A 82 9.50 9.10 8.79
C TYR A 82 10.66 10.10 8.98
N THR A 83 11.19 10.63 7.90
CA THR A 83 12.30 11.60 7.92
C THR A 83 11.84 13.05 7.69
N SER A 84 10.52 13.30 7.77
CA SER A 84 10.02 14.67 7.65
C SER A 84 10.61 15.59 8.74
N PRO A 85 11.02 16.82 8.43
CA PRO A 85 11.43 17.78 9.45
C PRO A 85 10.28 18.20 10.37
N VAL A 86 9.02 18.00 9.95
CA VAL A 86 7.83 18.33 10.73
C VAL A 86 7.42 17.15 11.59
N GLU A 87 7.41 17.32 12.91
CA GLU A 87 7.12 16.24 13.86
C GLU A 87 5.74 15.63 13.67
N ASP A 88 4.70 16.44 13.46
CA ASP A 88 3.34 15.95 13.25
C ASP A 88 3.23 15.08 12.00
N ASN A 89 3.97 15.41 10.95
CA ASN A 89 4.08 14.61 9.73
C ASN A 89 4.68 13.22 10.02
N ARG A 90 5.77 13.18 10.81
CA ARG A 90 6.38 11.90 11.22
C ARG A 90 5.42 11.05 12.06
N ARG A 91 4.73 11.66 13.02
CA ARG A 91 3.76 10.96 13.87
C ARG A 91 2.61 10.39 13.06
N GLU A 92 2.08 11.15 12.11
CA GLU A 92 1.00 10.69 11.22
C GLU A 92 1.48 9.57 10.28
N ALA A 93 2.71 9.66 9.75
CA ALA A 93 3.31 8.60 8.95
C ALA A 93 3.39 7.27 9.73
N ILE A 94 3.81 7.34 10.99
CA ILE A 94 3.88 6.18 11.90
C ILE A 94 2.48 5.62 12.17
N ARG A 95 1.52 6.47 12.47
CA ARG A 95 0.14 6.06 12.73
C ARG A 95 -0.47 5.32 11.54
N ARG A 96 -0.33 5.89 10.34
CA ARG A 96 -0.79 5.27 9.10
C ARG A 96 -0.10 3.94 8.81
N SER A 97 1.19 3.86 9.06
CA SER A 97 1.94 2.62 8.86
C SER A 97 1.49 1.51 9.79
N LYS A 98 1.12 1.84 11.05
CA LYS A 98 0.54 0.86 11.99
C LYS A 98 -0.80 0.32 11.48
N GLU A 99 -1.67 1.15 10.94
CA GLU A 99 -2.92 0.71 10.32
C GLU A 99 -2.68 -0.25 9.14
N ILE A 100 -1.66 0.03 8.32
CA ILE A 100 -1.27 -0.87 7.22
C ILE A 100 -0.73 -2.20 7.76
N ILE A 101 0.04 -2.19 8.86
CA ILE A 101 0.52 -3.41 9.52
C ILE A 101 -0.65 -4.27 10.00
N ASP A 102 -1.65 -3.66 10.65
CA ASP A 102 -2.83 -4.37 11.14
C ASP A 102 -3.63 -4.98 9.98
N PHE A 103 -3.81 -4.23 8.89
CA PHE A 103 -4.47 -4.70 7.68
C PHE A 103 -3.71 -5.86 7.02
N ALA A 104 -2.39 -5.73 6.85
CA ALA A 104 -1.55 -6.80 6.32
C ALA A 104 -1.61 -8.06 7.19
N SER A 105 -1.57 -7.89 8.51
CA SER A 105 -1.71 -9.00 9.47
C SER A 105 -3.05 -9.72 9.30
N TYR A 106 -4.15 -8.98 9.14
CA TYR A 106 -5.47 -9.56 8.88
C TYR A 106 -5.49 -10.39 7.60
N LEU A 107 -4.81 -9.94 6.55
CA LEU A 107 -4.72 -10.63 5.26
C LEU A 107 -3.68 -11.76 5.24
N GLY A 108 -2.85 -11.89 6.27
CA GLY A 108 -1.71 -12.82 6.28
C GLY A 108 -0.59 -12.42 5.32
N ALA A 109 -0.47 -11.13 5.02
CA ALA A 109 0.50 -10.55 4.08
C ALA A 109 1.68 -9.92 4.80
N ASN A 110 2.79 -9.73 4.07
CA ASN A 110 3.91 -8.90 4.50
C ASN A 110 3.64 -7.42 4.20
N ILE A 111 4.49 -6.54 4.70
CA ILE A 111 4.54 -5.13 4.30
C ILE A 111 5.91 -4.80 3.71
N ASN A 112 5.97 -3.75 2.91
CA ASN A 112 7.25 -3.12 2.57
C ASN A 112 7.32 -1.72 3.18
N ILE A 113 8.55 -1.27 3.44
CA ILE A 113 8.86 0.11 3.78
C ILE A 113 9.52 0.74 2.56
N GLY A 114 8.69 1.37 1.76
CA GLY A 114 9.10 2.05 0.52
C GLY A 114 9.34 3.55 0.72
N ARG A 115 8.65 4.36 -0.09
CA ARG A 115 8.79 5.83 -0.10
C ARG A 115 8.43 6.51 1.22
N VAL A 116 7.62 5.87 2.08
CA VAL A 116 7.25 6.42 3.39
C VAL A 116 8.46 6.64 4.32
N ARG A 117 9.56 5.89 4.12
CA ARG A 117 10.80 6.17 4.88
C ARG A 117 11.29 7.60 4.67
N GLY A 118 10.93 8.21 3.54
CA GLY A 118 11.32 9.56 3.16
C GLY A 118 12.61 9.62 2.38
N GLN A 119 13.10 10.82 2.22
CA GLN A 119 14.34 11.15 1.51
C GLN A 119 15.08 12.24 2.25
N TYR A 120 16.33 12.44 1.95
CA TYR A 120 17.10 13.53 2.51
C TYR A 120 16.46 14.87 2.16
N CYS A 121 16.30 15.71 3.17
CA CYS A 121 15.77 17.06 3.03
C CYS A 121 16.96 18.02 2.86
N GLY A 122 16.88 18.91 1.87
CA GLY A 122 17.94 19.89 1.64
C GLY A 122 18.18 20.88 2.77
N GLN A 123 17.31 20.88 3.80
CA GLN A 123 17.44 21.72 5.00
C GLN A 123 18.10 20.97 6.17
N LEU A 124 18.29 19.68 6.06
CA LEU A 124 18.90 18.82 7.08
C LEU A 124 20.11 18.10 6.48
N SER A 125 21.13 17.88 7.29
CA SER A 125 22.23 17.00 6.92
C SER A 125 21.75 15.56 6.80
N ARG A 126 22.56 14.72 6.16
CA ARG A 126 22.29 13.29 6.09
C ARG A 126 22.16 12.67 7.49
N GLU A 127 23.05 13.04 8.40
CA GLU A 127 23.07 12.54 9.78
C GLU A 127 21.82 12.94 10.57
N GLU A 128 21.26 14.15 10.32
CA GLU A 128 20.03 14.60 10.96
C GLU A 128 18.79 13.93 10.36
N THR A 129 18.87 13.35 9.16
CA THR A 129 17.76 12.67 8.47
C THR A 129 17.72 11.18 8.81
N GLU A 130 18.85 10.56 9.05
CA GLU A 130 19.00 9.14 9.44
C GLU A 130 18.69 8.89 10.92
#